data_9aa55c598ec1c6989d9b72d31620aed8
#
_entry.id   9aa55c598ec1c6989d9b72d31620aed8
#
_cell.length_a   1.000
_cell.length_b   1.000
_cell.length_c   1.000
_cell.angle_alpha   90.00
_cell.angle_beta   90.00
_cell.angle_gamma   90.00
#
_symmetry.space_group_name_H-M   'P 1'
#
loop_
_entity.id
_entity.type
_entity.pdbx_description
1 polymer ?
#
loop_
_entity_poly.entity_id
_entity_poly.type
_entity_poly.pdbx_seq_one_letter_code
_entity_poly.pdbx_strand_id
1 'polypeptide(L)'
;EMVIRDWSSDVCSSDLLGITRGTGRAHVARAVLECIAYQVTDLMLAMRQDAGCDITALRVDGGASVSDILMQLQADLLRIPVDRPEMVETTAFGAAALAGLSCGVWSGLEELTRLRRSQRVFLPTRPQADCDWDYRLWKRAVSRASDWIEH
;
A
#
# COMPACT_ATOMS: atom_id res chain seq x y z
N GLU A 1 -8.02 -16.41 -9.65
CA GLU A 1 -7.13 -17.09 -8.70
C GLU A 1 -5.86 -16.26 -8.60
N MET A 2 -5.75 -15.48 -7.52
CA MET A 2 -4.59 -14.61 -7.29
C MET A 2 -3.47 -15.47 -6.71
N VAL A 3 -2.53 -15.88 -7.53
CA VAL A 3 -1.34 -16.62 -7.06
C VAL A 3 -0.36 -15.60 -6.49
N ILE A 4 -0.28 -15.53 -5.16
CA ILE A 4 0.86 -14.90 -4.47
C ILE A 4 2.03 -15.86 -4.69
N ARG A 5 2.85 -15.59 -5.70
CA ARG A 5 4.09 -16.33 -5.89
C ARG A 5 5.09 -15.92 -4.81
N ASP A 6 5.74 -16.93 -4.26
CA ASP A 6 6.80 -16.82 -3.26
C ASP A 6 7.88 -15.82 -3.70
N TRP A 7 8.09 -14.80 -2.89
CA TRP A 7 9.06 -13.72 -3.12
C TRP A 7 10.52 -14.20 -3.07
N SER A 8 10.77 -15.47 -2.84
CA SER A 8 12.10 -15.98 -2.49
C SER A 8 12.93 -16.52 -3.65
N SER A 9 12.40 -16.71 -4.85
CA SER A 9 13.13 -17.49 -5.84
C SER A 9 13.42 -16.86 -7.21
N ASP A 10 12.74 -15.81 -7.63
CA ASP A 10 12.96 -15.27 -8.98
C ASP A 10 12.96 -13.75 -9.05
N VAL A 11 14.01 -13.11 -8.48
CA VAL A 11 14.33 -11.74 -8.85
C VAL A 11 14.91 -11.74 -10.26
N CYS A 12 14.03 -11.77 -11.24
CA CYS A 12 14.44 -11.68 -12.63
C CYS A 12 14.85 -10.25 -12.97
N SER A 13 15.97 -10.09 -13.65
CA SER A 13 16.42 -8.80 -14.22
C SER A 13 15.44 -8.22 -15.26
N SER A 14 14.43 -8.98 -15.66
CA SER A 14 13.34 -8.58 -16.54
C SER A 14 12.28 -7.68 -15.87
N ASP A 15 12.26 -7.57 -14.55
CA ASP A 15 11.27 -6.79 -13.80
C ASP A 15 11.63 -5.30 -13.69
N LEU A 16 12.78 -4.90 -14.22
CA LEU A 16 13.23 -3.52 -14.27
C LEU A 16 13.11 -2.97 -15.69
N LEU A 17 12.15 -2.06 -15.88
CA LEU A 17 11.89 -1.41 -17.15
C LEU A 17 12.35 0.06 -17.15
N GLY A 18 12.88 0.52 -18.29
CA GLY A 18 13.22 1.94 -18.48
C GLY A 18 14.58 2.35 -17.92
N ILE A 19 15.49 1.42 -17.61
CA ILE A 19 16.84 1.73 -17.16
C ILE A 19 17.64 2.36 -18.33
N THR A 20 18.28 3.50 -18.05
CA THR A 20 19.15 4.22 -18.98
C THR A 20 20.50 4.51 -18.32
N ARG A 21 21.45 5.08 -19.08
CA ARG A 21 22.75 5.52 -18.53
C ARG A 21 22.63 6.60 -17.45
N GLY A 22 21.53 7.33 -17.41
CA GLY A 22 21.22 8.33 -16.37
C GLY A 22 20.54 7.77 -15.12
N THR A 23 20.20 6.48 -15.09
CA THR A 23 19.50 5.86 -13.97
C THR A 23 20.48 5.66 -12.81
N GLY A 24 20.29 6.40 -11.72
CA GLY A 24 21.08 6.29 -10.50
C GLY A 24 20.30 5.61 -9.36
N ARG A 25 20.98 5.39 -8.22
CA ARG A 25 20.43 4.73 -7.02
C ARG A 25 19.13 5.37 -6.51
N ALA A 26 19.03 6.71 -6.57
CA ALA A 26 17.83 7.41 -6.14
C ALA A 26 16.61 7.07 -7.00
N HIS A 27 16.81 6.88 -8.32
CA HIS A 27 15.72 6.45 -9.22
C HIS A 27 15.23 5.05 -8.88
N VAL A 28 16.15 4.12 -8.57
CA VAL A 28 15.79 2.76 -8.17
C VAL A 28 15.03 2.77 -6.83
N ALA A 29 15.54 3.50 -5.83
CA ALA A 29 14.85 3.62 -4.53
C ALA A 29 13.45 4.23 -4.67
N ARG A 30 13.30 5.24 -5.53
CA ARG A 30 12.01 5.85 -5.84
C ARG A 30 11.06 4.84 -6.50
N ALA A 31 11.54 4.11 -7.51
CA ALA A 31 10.75 3.12 -8.22
C ALA A 31 10.23 2.00 -7.29
N VAL A 32 11.02 1.58 -6.30
CA VAL A 32 10.57 0.60 -5.28
C VAL A 32 9.39 1.15 -4.47
N LEU A 33 9.47 2.38 -3.98
CA LEU A 33 8.36 3.00 -3.24
C LEU A 33 7.11 3.19 -4.10
N GLU A 34 7.29 3.62 -5.33
CA GLU A 34 6.19 3.77 -6.30
C GLU A 34 5.56 2.42 -6.65
N CYS A 35 6.35 1.36 -6.81
CA CYS A 35 5.87 0.01 -7.05
C CYS A 35 4.92 -0.46 -5.93
N ILE A 36 5.29 -0.26 -4.66
CA ILE A 36 4.43 -0.59 -3.52
C ILE A 36 3.11 0.21 -3.60
N ALA A 37 3.19 1.51 -3.89
CA ALA A 37 2.00 2.36 -3.98
C ALA A 37 1.08 1.95 -5.14
N TYR A 38 1.62 1.55 -6.30
CA TYR A 38 0.83 1.04 -7.43
C TYR A 38 0.17 -0.30 -7.12
N GLN A 39 0.88 -1.24 -6.47
CA GLN A 39 0.29 -2.52 -6.06
C GLN A 39 -0.85 -2.33 -5.06
N VAL A 40 -0.71 -1.42 -4.11
CA VAL A 40 -1.81 -1.06 -3.19
C VAL A 40 -2.97 -0.45 -3.98
N THR A 41 -2.69 0.35 -5.01
CA THR A 41 -3.74 0.92 -5.87
C THR A 41 -4.49 -0.17 -6.64
N ASP A 42 -3.78 -1.15 -7.23
CA ASP A 42 -4.40 -2.30 -7.89
C ASP A 42 -5.31 -3.07 -6.94
N LEU A 43 -4.83 -3.36 -5.72
CA LEU A 43 -5.62 -4.06 -4.69
C LEU A 43 -6.86 -3.27 -4.29
N MET A 44 -6.72 -1.96 -4.04
CA MET A 44 -7.84 -1.10 -3.63
C MET A 44 -8.92 -0.98 -4.72
N LEU A 45 -8.51 -0.96 -5.99
CA LEU A 45 -9.46 -0.95 -7.12
C LEU A 45 -10.22 -2.29 -7.20
N ALA A 46 -9.53 -3.42 -7.02
CA ALA A 46 -10.18 -4.73 -6.96
C ALA A 46 -11.17 -4.81 -5.78
N MET A 47 -10.75 -4.37 -4.59
CA MET A 47 -11.63 -4.35 -3.41
C MET A 47 -12.88 -3.49 -3.61
N ARG A 48 -12.74 -2.31 -4.25
CA ARG A 48 -13.91 -1.47 -4.59
C ARG A 48 -14.88 -2.19 -5.53
N GLN A 49 -14.34 -2.88 -6.52
CA GLN A 49 -15.14 -3.63 -7.48
C GLN A 49 -15.89 -4.78 -6.79
N ASP A 50 -15.21 -5.55 -5.95
CA ASP A 50 -15.79 -6.70 -5.27
C ASP A 50 -16.80 -6.30 -4.19
N ALA A 51 -16.50 -5.26 -3.42
CA ALA A 51 -17.38 -4.78 -2.35
C ALA A 51 -18.60 -3.99 -2.86
N GLY A 52 -18.56 -3.47 -4.09
CA GLY A 52 -19.61 -2.63 -4.65
C GLY A 52 -19.84 -1.32 -3.88
N CYS A 53 -18.86 -0.88 -3.09
CA CYS A 53 -18.94 0.36 -2.31
C CYS A 53 -17.65 1.19 -2.41
N ASP A 54 -17.79 2.50 -2.21
CA ASP A 54 -16.64 3.39 -2.20
C ASP A 54 -15.84 3.28 -0.89
N ILE A 55 -14.53 3.19 -1.04
CA ILE A 55 -13.59 3.27 0.08
C ILE A 55 -13.20 4.73 0.26
N THR A 56 -13.55 5.31 1.39
CA THR A 56 -13.42 6.75 1.66
C THR A 56 -12.11 7.13 2.34
N ALA A 57 -11.40 6.19 2.92
CA ALA A 57 -10.10 6.40 3.57
C ALA A 57 -9.31 5.09 3.65
N LEU A 58 -7.98 5.18 3.58
CA LEU A 58 -7.08 4.05 3.81
C LEU A 58 -6.42 4.22 5.19
N ARG A 59 -6.62 3.25 6.08
CA ARG A 59 -5.90 3.16 7.35
C ARG A 59 -4.70 2.24 7.17
N VAL A 60 -3.52 2.73 7.54
CA VAL A 60 -2.24 2.03 7.35
C VAL A 60 -1.61 1.67 8.68
N ASP A 61 -0.76 0.64 8.67
CA ASP A 61 0.03 0.20 9.81
C ASP A 61 1.33 -0.50 9.36
N GLY A 62 2.10 -1.00 10.32
CA GLY A 62 3.35 -1.69 10.07
C GLY A 62 4.50 -0.78 9.70
N GLY A 63 5.70 -1.36 9.59
CA GLY A 63 6.96 -0.63 9.39
C GLY A 63 7.01 0.25 8.14
N ALA A 64 6.38 -0.16 7.04
CA ALA A 64 6.35 0.61 5.80
C ALA A 64 5.56 1.93 5.94
N SER A 65 4.58 1.99 6.85
CA SER A 65 3.74 3.17 7.06
C SER A 65 4.49 4.36 7.63
N VAL A 66 5.70 4.16 8.21
CA VAL A 66 6.55 5.27 8.71
C VAL A 66 7.13 6.12 7.59
N SER A 67 7.14 5.65 6.36
CA SER A 67 7.61 6.41 5.20
C SER A 67 6.58 7.44 4.76
N ASP A 68 6.82 8.72 5.05
CA ASP A 68 5.97 9.83 4.60
C ASP A 68 5.83 9.87 3.08
N ILE A 69 6.92 9.55 2.35
CA ILE A 69 6.92 9.52 0.89
C ILE A 69 5.94 8.46 0.38
N LEU A 70 5.99 7.26 0.94
CA LEU A 70 5.09 6.17 0.53
C LEU A 70 3.63 6.50 0.86
N MET A 71 3.37 7.05 2.04
CA MET A 71 2.01 7.44 2.45
C MET A 71 1.43 8.52 1.55
N GLN A 72 2.25 9.51 1.18
CA GLN A 72 1.83 10.57 0.25
C GLN A 72 1.57 10.02 -1.16
N LEU A 73 2.43 9.13 -1.67
CA LEU A 73 2.21 8.47 -2.96
C LEU A 73 0.90 7.69 -2.98
N GLN A 74 0.59 6.95 -1.92
CA GLN A 74 -0.67 6.22 -1.81
C GLN A 74 -1.88 7.17 -1.78
N ALA A 75 -1.81 8.26 -1.01
CA ALA A 75 -2.88 9.25 -0.98
C ALA A 75 -3.12 9.88 -2.37
N ASP A 76 -2.04 10.23 -3.07
CA ASP A 76 -2.09 10.84 -4.39
C ASP A 76 -2.69 9.90 -5.44
N LEU A 77 -2.27 8.62 -5.45
CA LEU A 77 -2.75 7.62 -6.41
C LEU A 77 -4.19 7.18 -6.14
N LEU A 78 -4.54 6.94 -4.88
CA LEU A 78 -5.86 6.46 -4.49
C LEU A 78 -6.92 7.56 -4.45
N ARG A 79 -6.52 8.82 -4.41
CA ARG A 79 -7.39 10.00 -4.29
C ARG A 79 -8.26 10.00 -3.03
N ILE A 80 -7.80 9.34 -1.98
CA ILE A 80 -8.45 9.27 -0.67
C ILE A 80 -7.44 9.60 0.44
N PRO A 81 -7.89 10.04 1.62
CA PRO A 81 -7.02 10.20 2.78
C PRO A 81 -6.34 8.90 3.19
N VAL A 82 -5.05 8.97 3.52
CA VAL A 82 -4.29 7.88 4.14
C VAL A 82 -4.00 8.26 5.59
N ASP A 83 -4.53 7.49 6.53
CA ASP A 83 -4.49 7.75 7.96
C ASP A 83 -3.52 6.82 8.68
N ARG A 84 -2.38 7.38 9.11
CA ARG A 84 -1.35 6.68 9.88
C ARG A 84 -1.60 6.83 11.36
N PRO A 85 -1.66 5.73 12.15
CA PRO A 85 -1.83 5.80 13.60
C PRO A 85 -0.52 6.20 14.32
N GLU A 86 -0.65 6.65 15.57
CA GLU A 86 0.51 6.84 16.47
C GLU A 86 1.24 5.52 16.74
N MET A 87 0.49 4.44 16.94
CA MET A 87 1.03 3.10 17.13
C MET A 87 0.95 2.32 15.82
N VAL A 88 2.10 2.07 15.20
CA VAL A 88 2.19 1.36 13.92
C VAL A 88 2.27 -0.17 14.06
N GLU A 89 2.57 -0.68 15.26
CA GLU A 89 2.66 -2.12 15.54
C GLU A 89 1.28 -2.68 15.94
N THR A 90 0.34 -2.68 15.00
CA THR A 90 -1.06 -3.05 15.28
C THR A 90 -1.27 -4.55 15.42
N THR A 91 -0.39 -5.40 14.88
CA THR A 91 -0.49 -6.85 15.00
C THR A 91 -0.33 -7.29 16.47
N ALA A 92 0.71 -6.80 17.15
CA ALA A 92 0.92 -7.09 18.56
C ALA A 92 -0.19 -6.50 19.43
N PHE A 93 -0.64 -5.28 19.12
CA PHE A 93 -1.79 -4.67 19.80
C PHE A 93 -3.07 -5.46 19.59
N GLY A 94 -3.33 -5.97 18.40
CA GLY A 94 -4.50 -6.78 18.09
C GLY A 94 -4.56 -8.06 18.93
N ALA A 95 -3.42 -8.76 19.05
CA ALA A 95 -3.34 -9.94 19.92
C ALA A 95 -3.60 -9.60 21.40
N ALA A 96 -3.00 -8.52 21.90
CA ALA A 96 -3.23 -8.03 23.27
C ALA A 96 -4.69 -7.58 23.48
N ALA A 97 -5.29 -6.94 22.48
CA ALA A 97 -6.68 -6.50 22.52
C ALA A 97 -7.66 -7.68 22.63
N LEU A 98 -7.44 -8.74 21.84
CA LEU A 98 -8.27 -9.96 21.92
C LEU A 98 -8.14 -10.64 23.28
N ALA A 99 -6.90 -10.76 23.81
CA ALA A 99 -6.69 -11.29 25.15
C ALA A 99 -7.37 -10.44 26.23
N GLY A 100 -7.25 -9.12 26.15
CA GLY A 100 -7.87 -8.18 27.08
C GLY A 100 -9.40 -8.21 27.05
N LEU A 101 -10.01 -8.36 25.86
CA LEU A 101 -11.46 -8.58 25.76
C LEU A 101 -11.89 -9.89 26.44
N SER A 102 -11.11 -10.96 26.22
CA SER A 102 -11.38 -12.27 26.84
C SER A 102 -11.27 -12.24 28.36
N CYS A 103 -10.33 -11.46 28.90
CA CYS A 103 -10.12 -11.30 30.35
C CYS A 103 -10.96 -10.19 30.99
N GLY A 104 -11.80 -9.49 30.22
CA GLY A 104 -12.65 -8.41 30.72
C GLY A 104 -11.91 -7.10 31.04
N VAL A 105 -10.71 -6.88 30.47
CA VAL A 105 -9.96 -5.60 30.59
C VAL A 105 -10.70 -4.51 29.82
N TRP A 106 -11.25 -4.83 28.66
CA TRP A 106 -12.11 -3.96 27.87
C TRP A 106 -13.51 -4.55 27.72
N SER A 107 -14.51 -3.68 27.77
CA SER A 107 -15.92 -4.07 27.72
C SER A 107 -16.39 -4.46 26.32
N GLY A 108 -15.68 -4.05 25.25
CA GLY A 108 -16.05 -4.33 23.87
C GLY A 108 -15.17 -3.63 22.85
N LEU A 109 -15.45 -3.91 21.57
CA LEU A 109 -14.70 -3.36 20.43
C LEU A 109 -14.77 -1.83 20.33
N GLU A 110 -15.85 -1.22 20.80
CA GLU A 110 -16.00 0.25 20.77
C GLU A 110 -14.96 0.94 21.65
N GLU A 111 -14.64 0.36 22.81
CA GLU A 111 -13.61 0.88 23.69
C GLU A 111 -12.22 0.81 23.02
N LEU A 112 -11.91 -0.31 22.38
CA LEU A 112 -10.68 -0.49 21.61
C LEU A 112 -10.57 0.51 20.44
N THR A 113 -11.67 0.78 19.76
CA THR A 113 -11.69 1.74 18.65
C THR A 113 -11.32 3.15 19.11
N ARG A 114 -11.69 3.53 20.33
CA ARG A 114 -11.35 4.84 20.93
C ARG A 114 -9.86 4.98 21.30
N LEU A 115 -9.16 3.84 21.46
CA LEU A 115 -7.71 3.86 21.75
C LEU A 115 -6.88 4.21 20.53
N ARG A 116 -7.42 4.04 19.32
CA ARG A 116 -6.72 4.38 18.09
C ARG A 116 -6.62 5.90 17.97
N ARG A 117 -5.40 6.40 17.98
CA ARG A 117 -5.09 7.81 17.71
C ARG A 117 -4.42 7.94 16.35
N SER A 118 -4.87 8.90 15.56
CA SER A 118 -4.23 9.26 14.30
C SER A 118 -3.01 10.12 14.58
N GLN A 119 -1.86 9.74 14.06
CA GLN A 119 -0.65 10.54 14.09
C GLN A 119 -0.67 11.59 12.97
N ARG A 120 -0.98 11.13 11.76
CA ARG A 120 -0.98 11.97 10.56
C ARG A 120 -1.92 11.44 9.50
N VAL A 121 -2.64 12.36 8.86
CA VAL A 121 -3.45 12.09 7.70
C VAL A 121 -2.79 12.72 6.48
N PHE A 122 -2.54 11.93 5.43
CA PHE A 122 -2.00 12.38 4.16
C PHE A 122 -3.17 12.57 3.19
N LEU A 123 -3.27 13.76 2.63
CA LEU A 123 -4.30 14.10 1.66
C LEU A 123 -3.71 14.11 0.24
N PRO A 124 -4.51 13.84 -0.80
CA PRO A 124 -4.06 13.98 -2.18
C PRO A 124 -3.58 15.40 -2.49
N THR A 125 -2.37 15.54 -3.01
CA THR A 125 -1.75 16.83 -3.34
C THR A 125 -1.36 16.95 -4.81
N ARG A 126 -1.01 15.84 -5.48
CA ARG A 126 -0.64 15.83 -6.89
C ARG A 126 -1.88 15.98 -7.78
N PRO A 127 -1.75 16.60 -8.98
CA PRO A 127 -2.80 16.60 -9.98
C PRO A 127 -3.20 15.18 -10.37
N GLN A 128 -4.50 14.94 -10.52
CA GLN A 128 -5.00 13.61 -10.87
C GLN A 128 -4.45 13.13 -12.21
N ALA A 129 -4.37 14.02 -13.21
CA ALA A 129 -3.87 13.68 -14.53
C ALA A 129 -2.45 13.09 -14.51
N ASP A 130 -1.58 13.59 -13.62
CA ASP A 130 -0.22 13.09 -13.45
C ASP A 130 -0.22 11.69 -12.82
N CYS A 131 -1.05 11.47 -11.80
CA CYS A 131 -1.20 10.17 -11.16
C CYS A 131 -1.77 9.13 -12.13
N ASP A 132 -2.78 9.51 -12.93
CA ASP A 132 -3.38 8.65 -13.94
C ASP A 132 -2.38 8.30 -15.05
N TRP A 133 -1.51 9.23 -15.42
CA TRP A 133 -0.43 8.97 -16.38
C TRP A 133 0.56 7.96 -15.83
N ASP A 134 1.08 8.18 -14.62
CA ASP A 134 2.03 7.29 -13.97
C ASP A 134 1.44 5.88 -13.78
N TYR A 135 0.19 5.80 -13.35
CA TYR A 135 -0.50 4.52 -13.19
C TYR A 135 -0.70 3.77 -14.51
N ARG A 136 -1.00 4.48 -15.62
CA ARG A 136 -1.05 3.85 -16.95
C ARG A 136 0.31 3.28 -17.36
N LEU A 137 1.40 3.99 -17.07
CA LEU A 137 2.76 3.49 -17.33
C LEU A 137 3.06 2.23 -16.51
N TRP A 138 2.64 2.21 -15.24
CA TRP A 138 2.72 1.03 -14.38
C TRP A 138 1.99 -0.17 -15.01
N LYS A 139 0.74 -0.02 -15.37
CA LYS A 139 -0.06 -1.10 -16.01
C LYS A 139 0.59 -1.61 -17.29
N ARG A 140 1.15 -0.70 -18.09
CA ARG A 140 1.90 -1.08 -19.30
C ARG A 140 3.20 -1.83 -18.97
N ALA A 141 3.90 -1.47 -17.91
CA ALA A 141 5.11 -2.18 -17.47
C ALA A 141 4.76 -3.59 -17.00
N VAL A 142 3.72 -3.73 -16.15
CA VAL A 142 3.24 -5.03 -15.67
C VAL A 142 2.83 -5.93 -16.85
N SER A 143 2.08 -5.40 -17.83
CA SER A 143 1.67 -6.20 -18.98
C SER A 143 2.84 -6.67 -19.86
N ARG A 144 3.99 -6.00 -19.82
CA ARG A 144 5.20 -6.41 -20.54
C ARG A 144 6.07 -7.40 -19.78
N ALA A 145 5.96 -7.38 -18.45
CA ALA A 145 6.65 -8.33 -17.58
C ALA A 145 5.85 -9.63 -17.38
N SER A 146 4.57 -9.64 -17.75
CA SER A 146 3.72 -10.83 -17.67
C SER A 146 4.13 -11.84 -18.76
N ASP A 147 4.00 -13.14 -18.43
CA ASP A 147 4.26 -14.26 -19.34
C ASP A 147 5.70 -14.36 -19.87
N TRP A 148 6.67 -13.79 -19.11
CA TRP A 148 8.09 -13.88 -19.47
C TRP A 148 8.64 -15.31 -19.44
N ILE A 149 8.12 -16.16 -18.54
CA ILE A 149 8.51 -17.57 -18.43
C ILE A 149 7.43 -18.43 -19.08
N GLU A 150 7.79 -19.12 -20.16
CA GLU A 150 6.98 -20.20 -20.73
C GLU A 150 7.09 -21.42 -19.79
N HIS A 151 5.93 -21.95 -19.36
CA HIS A 151 5.80 -23.14 -18.52
C HIS A 151 5.55 -24.36 -19.36
#